data_eaadfbcc28d6302180de89e48908153f
#
_entry.id   eaadfbcc28d6302180de89e48908153f
#
_cell.length_a   1.000
_cell.length_b   1.000
_cell.length_c   1.000
_cell.angle_alpha   90.00
_cell.angle_beta   90.00
_cell.angle_gamma   90.00
#
_symmetry.space_group_name_H-M   'P 1'
#
loop_
_entity.id
_entity.type
_entity.pdbx_description
1 polymer ?
#
loop_
_entity_poly.entity_id
_entity_poly.type
_entity_poly.pdbx_seq_one_letter_code
_entity_poly.pdbx_strand_id
1 'polypeptide(L)'
;MNTLGRFLRLTTFGESHGDMIGGVLDGMPSGIKIDYDLLENEMKRRQGGRNVFITPRKEDDKVEITSGVFEDFSTGTPIGFLIHNQRARSKDYDNVKNLFRPSHADFTYFHKYGIRDFRGGGRSSARESAIRVAAGAFAKMLLREIGIVCESGIIKIGGIEAKNYDFNHALKSEIFALDEDQEEAQKTAIQNAIKNHDSIGGVALIRARSAKTNQKLPIGLGQGLYAKLDAKIAEAMMGLNGVKAVEIGEGVESSLLKGSEYNDLMDQKGFLSNHSGGVLGGMSNGEEIIIKVHFKPTPSIFQPQQTIDIKGNECECLLKGRHDPCIAIRGSVVCESLLALVLADMVLLNLTSKIEYLKTIYNEN
;
A
#
# COMPACT_ATOMS: atom_id res chain seq x y z
N MET A 1 -0.73 -13.37 11.58
CA MET A 1 0.42 -12.57 12.05
C MET A 1 0.14 -11.11 11.80
N ASN A 2 0.69 -10.20 12.65
CA ASN A 2 0.48 -8.76 12.57
C ASN A 2 1.80 -8.00 12.36
N THR A 3 2.81 -8.69 11.81
CA THR A 3 4.16 -8.15 11.59
C THR A 3 4.58 -8.37 10.14
N LEU A 4 5.10 -7.32 9.51
CA LEU A 4 5.71 -7.28 8.18
C LEU A 4 7.20 -6.99 8.33
N GLY A 5 8.04 -7.56 7.45
CA GLY A 5 9.49 -7.35 7.41
C GLY A 5 10.30 -8.34 8.27
N ARG A 6 11.61 -8.33 8.08
CA ARG A 6 12.58 -9.19 8.79
C ARG A 6 13.56 -8.38 9.63
N PHE A 7 14.24 -7.40 9.04
CA PHE A 7 15.11 -6.44 9.73
C PHE A 7 14.34 -5.19 10.10
N LEU A 8 13.75 -4.52 9.11
CA LEU A 8 12.81 -3.45 9.36
C LEU A 8 11.42 -4.06 9.56
N ARG A 9 10.99 -4.20 10.80
CA ARG A 9 9.76 -4.91 11.19
C ARG A 9 8.68 -3.95 11.63
N LEU A 10 7.55 -3.97 10.95
CA LEU A 10 6.35 -3.25 11.36
C LEU A 10 5.37 -4.21 12.02
N THR A 11 5.11 -4.05 13.30
CA THR A 11 3.98 -4.70 14.00
C THR A 11 2.85 -3.69 14.19
N THR A 12 1.62 -4.06 13.77
CA THR A 12 0.44 -3.18 13.85
C THR A 12 -0.62 -3.74 14.79
N PHE A 13 -1.37 -2.85 15.45
CA PHE A 13 -2.45 -3.19 16.39
C PHE A 13 -3.58 -2.16 16.37
N GLY A 14 -4.68 -2.47 17.08
CA GLY A 14 -5.86 -1.62 17.23
C GLY A 14 -6.94 -1.87 16.19
N GLU A 15 -8.18 -1.51 16.51
CA GLU A 15 -9.39 -1.68 15.71
C GLU A 15 -9.94 -0.34 15.22
N SER A 16 -10.68 -0.36 14.11
CA SER A 16 -11.21 0.84 13.45
C SER A 16 -12.15 1.69 14.31
N HIS A 17 -12.77 1.09 15.32
CA HIS A 17 -13.69 1.73 16.26
C HIS A 17 -13.26 1.55 17.73
N GLY A 18 -12.01 1.12 17.97
CA GLY A 18 -11.34 1.25 19.25
C GLY A 18 -10.84 2.69 19.46
N ASP A 19 -10.19 2.94 20.56
CA ASP A 19 -9.69 4.29 20.92
C ASP A 19 -8.61 4.77 19.97
N MET A 20 -7.76 3.85 19.50
CA MET A 20 -6.63 4.14 18.62
C MET A 20 -6.24 2.92 17.78
N ILE A 21 -5.46 3.19 16.74
CA ILE A 21 -4.64 2.21 16.03
C ILE A 21 -3.18 2.59 16.22
N GLY A 22 -2.27 1.63 16.19
CA GLY A 22 -0.86 1.91 16.43
C GLY A 22 0.07 0.93 15.73
N GLY A 23 1.34 1.30 15.70
CA GLY A 23 2.42 0.50 15.17
C GLY A 23 3.70 0.63 15.96
N VAL A 24 4.51 -0.41 15.85
CA VAL A 24 5.91 -0.42 16.30
C VAL A 24 6.76 -0.76 15.08
N LEU A 25 7.63 0.17 14.68
CA LEU A 25 8.63 -0.02 13.63
C LEU A 25 9.97 -0.28 14.29
N ASP A 26 10.44 -1.52 14.22
CA ASP A 26 11.71 -1.96 14.80
C ASP A 26 12.74 -2.21 13.71
N GLY A 27 14.03 -1.96 14.00
CA GLY A 27 15.14 -2.13 13.06
C GLY A 27 15.45 -0.88 12.21
N MET A 28 14.86 0.28 12.51
CA MET A 28 15.26 1.55 11.88
C MET A 28 16.67 1.93 12.34
N PRO A 29 17.63 2.19 11.43
CA PRO A 29 18.95 2.67 11.82
C PRO A 29 18.87 3.99 12.61
N SER A 30 19.81 4.21 13.53
CA SER A 30 19.94 5.50 14.21
C SER A 30 20.44 6.59 13.25
N GLY A 31 20.15 7.86 13.59
CA GLY A 31 20.65 9.02 12.86
C GLY A 31 19.85 9.40 11.61
N ILE A 32 18.72 8.76 11.33
CA ILE A 32 17.80 9.19 10.27
C ILE A 32 17.00 10.38 10.78
N LYS A 33 17.11 11.52 10.09
CA LYS A 33 16.34 12.73 10.44
C LYS A 33 14.85 12.49 10.15
N ILE A 34 14.02 12.76 11.13
CA ILE A 34 12.56 12.64 11.01
C ILE A 34 12.02 13.88 10.28
N ASP A 35 11.46 13.64 9.12
CA ASP A 35 10.81 14.65 8.29
C ASP A 35 9.30 14.62 8.59
N TYR A 36 8.87 15.49 9.51
CA TYR A 36 7.47 15.58 9.93
C TYR A 36 6.55 16.07 8.82
N ASP A 37 7.05 16.91 7.91
CA ASP A 37 6.28 17.38 6.75
C ASP A 37 6.02 16.23 5.77
N LEU A 38 7.02 15.39 5.51
CA LEU A 38 6.82 14.17 4.71
C LEU A 38 5.78 13.25 5.37
N LEU A 39 5.92 13.01 6.69
CA LEU A 39 4.97 12.15 7.42
C LEU A 39 3.54 12.70 7.31
N GLU A 40 3.34 13.99 7.56
CA GLU A 40 2.02 14.62 7.47
C GLU A 40 1.46 14.59 6.04
N ASN A 41 2.29 14.85 5.03
CA ASN A 41 1.87 14.84 3.63
C ASN A 41 1.45 13.43 3.17
N GLU A 42 2.19 12.39 3.54
CA GLU A 42 1.81 11.00 3.24
C GLU A 42 0.47 10.63 3.89
N MET A 43 0.27 11.04 5.15
CA MET A 43 -0.99 10.82 5.84
C MET A 43 -2.14 11.57 5.16
N LYS A 44 -1.94 12.83 4.74
CA LYS A 44 -2.91 13.64 3.98
C LYS A 44 -3.26 12.99 2.64
N ARG A 45 -2.30 12.45 1.90
CA ARG A 45 -2.54 11.74 0.62
C ARG A 45 -3.49 10.55 0.82
N ARG A 46 -3.32 9.79 1.89
CA ARG A 46 -4.19 8.63 2.21
C ARG A 46 -5.55 9.06 2.79
N GLN A 47 -5.68 10.22 3.41
CA GLN A 47 -6.83 10.66 4.19
C GLN A 47 -8.11 10.72 3.32
N GLY A 48 -9.27 10.38 3.93
CA GLY A 48 -10.59 10.58 3.32
C GLY A 48 -11.06 12.04 3.38
N GLY A 49 -12.17 12.33 2.69
CA GLY A 49 -12.84 13.63 2.75
C GLY A 49 -12.11 14.78 2.05
N ARG A 50 -11.18 14.48 1.15
CA ARG A 50 -10.46 15.48 0.35
C ARG A 50 -11.29 15.95 -0.84
N ASN A 51 -12.06 15.06 -1.46
CA ASN A 51 -12.89 15.33 -2.63
C ASN A 51 -14.08 14.35 -2.71
N VAL A 52 -14.89 14.45 -3.76
CA VAL A 52 -16.11 13.64 -3.97
C VAL A 52 -15.84 12.22 -4.46
N PHE A 53 -14.62 11.91 -4.92
CA PHE A 53 -14.25 10.60 -5.49
C PHE A 53 -13.78 9.59 -4.46
N ILE A 54 -13.65 10.00 -3.20
CA ILE A 54 -13.23 9.17 -2.07
C ILE A 54 -14.24 9.27 -0.93
N THR A 55 -14.11 8.43 0.09
CA THR A 55 -14.99 8.46 1.26
C THR A 55 -15.12 9.86 1.85
N PRO A 56 -16.33 10.34 2.19
CA PRO A 56 -16.52 11.62 2.88
C PRO A 56 -16.10 11.59 4.37
N ARG A 57 -15.63 10.45 4.87
CA ARG A 57 -15.16 10.31 6.25
C ARG A 57 -13.83 11.08 6.41
N LYS A 58 -13.86 12.15 7.22
CA LYS A 58 -12.65 12.87 7.63
C LYS A 58 -12.14 12.32 8.96
N GLU A 59 -10.88 11.97 9.01
CA GLU A 59 -10.10 11.67 10.22
C GLU A 59 -8.86 12.56 10.16
N ASP A 60 -8.42 13.10 11.29
CA ASP A 60 -7.25 13.99 11.28
C ASP A 60 -5.95 13.20 11.03
N ASP A 61 -5.97 11.89 11.30
CA ASP A 61 -4.87 10.93 11.08
C ASP A 61 -3.50 11.42 11.61
N LYS A 62 -3.53 12.27 12.65
CA LYS A 62 -2.31 12.78 13.26
C LYS A 62 -1.54 11.63 13.90
N VAL A 63 -0.28 11.48 13.49
CA VAL A 63 0.63 10.49 14.05
C VAL A 63 1.28 11.06 15.30
N GLU A 64 1.15 10.34 16.41
CA GLU A 64 1.83 10.62 17.68
C GLU A 64 2.98 9.62 17.82
N ILE A 65 4.22 10.12 17.81
CA ILE A 65 5.41 9.29 18.01
C ILE A 65 5.65 9.19 19.52
N THR A 66 5.73 7.96 20.03
CA THR A 66 5.82 7.70 21.49
C THR A 66 7.20 7.20 21.94
N SER A 67 8.05 6.73 21.00
CA SER A 67 9.41 6.25 21.29
C SER A 67 10.27 6.21 20.03
N GLY A 68 11.56 5.98 20.19
CA GLY A 68 12.51 5.73 19.10
C GLY A 68 13.00 6.98 18.37
N VAL A 69 12.67 8.18 18.86
CA VAL A 69 13.10 9.47 18.30
C VAL A 69 13.61 10.37 19.43
N PHE A 70 14.75 11.01 19.20
CA PHE A 70 15.34 12.01 20.10
C PHE A 70 15.95 13.14 19.26
N GLU A 71 15.66 14.39 19.59
CA GLU A 71 16.13 15.60 18.87
C GLU A 71 15.93 15.49 17.34
N ASP A 72 14.74 15.04 16.93
CA ASP A 72 14.33 14.80 15.54
C ASP A 72 15.12 13.70 14.78
N PHE A 73 15.86 12.87 15.47
CA PHE A 73 16.57 11.75 14.84
C PHE A 73 16.11 10.40 15.42
N SER A 74 16.10 9.38 14.54
CA SER A 74 15.90 8.00 14.99
C SER A 74 17.05 7.55 15.91
N THR A 75 16.72 6.81 16.96
CA THR A 75 17.70 6.40 17.99
C THR A 75 18.26 4.99 17.76
N GLY A 76 17.76 4.24 16.75
CA GLY A 76 18.06 2.82 16.56
C GLY A 76 17.25 1.88 17.47
N THR A 77 16.40 2.44 18.34
CA THR A 77 15.42 1.68 19.13
C THR A 77 14.04 1.69 18.47
N PRO A 78 13.08 0.83 18.88
CA PRO A 78 11.78 0.75 18.23
C PRO A 78 11.04 2.09 18.21
N ILE A 79 10.59 2.53 17.02
CA ILE A 79 9.73 3.69 16.84
C ILE A 79 8.31 3.26 17.11
N GLY A 80 7.77 3.63 18.27
CA GLY A 80 6.36 3.46 18.61
C GLY A 80 5.56 4.67 18.16
N PHE A 81 4.38 4.45 17.56
CA PHE A 81 3.50 5.53 17.14
C PHE A 81 2.03 5.13 17.15
N LEU A 82 1.17 6.13 17.38
CA LEU A 82 -0.27 5.98 17.56
C LEU A 82 -1.04 6.94 16.65
N ILE A 83 -2.28 6.56 16.30
CA ILE A 83 -3.26 7.41 15.63
C ILE A 83 -4.60 7.23 16.35
N HIS A 84 -5.12 8.29 16.94
CA HIS A 84 -6.40 8.27 17.66
C HIS A 84 -7.60 8.20 16.72
N ASN A 85 -8.62 7.42 17.07
CA ASN A 85 -9.88 7.31 16.35
C ASN A 85 -10.90 8.33 16.89
N GLN A 86 -10.90 9.55 16.34
CA GLN A 86 -11.70 10.66 16.89
C GLN A 86 -13.15 10.67 16.42
N ARG A 87 -13.48 10.06 15.27
CA ARG A 87 -14.79 10.19 14.58
C ARG A 87 -15.46 8.87 14.25
N ALA A 88 -15.18 7.83 15.05
CA ALA A 88 -15.84 6.54 14.91
C ALA A 88 -17.33 6.65 15.28
N ARG A 89 -18.23 6.27 14.35
CA ARG A 89 -19.69 6.25 14.56
C ARG A 89 -20.17 4.81 14.61
N SER A 90 -20.10 4.20 15.78
CA SER A 90 -20.46 2.78 15.96
C SER A 90 -21.91 2.50 15.63
N LYS A 91 -22.83 3.46 15.84
CA LYS A 91 -24.27 3.36 15.52
C LYS A 91 -24.57 3.11 14.03
N ASP A 92 -23.64 3.52 13.12
CA ASP A 92 -23.82 3.31 11.67
C ASP A 92 -23.79 1.82 11.29
N TYR A 93 -23.41 0.92 12.23
CA TYR A 93 -23.24 -0.53 12.01
C TYR A 93 -24.23 -1.39 12.80
N ASP A 94 -25.18 -0.80 13.54
CA ASP A 94 -26.13 -1.57 14.35
C ASP A 94 -27.03 -2.48 13.50
N ASN A 95 -27.39 -2.04 12.28
CA ASN A 95 -28.21 -2.81 11.35
C ASN A 95 -27.50 -4.02 10.75
N VAL A 96 -26.16 -4.09 10.84
CA VAL A 96 -25.33 -5.19 10.31
C VAL A 96 -24.70 -6.06 11.41
N LYS A 97 -25.06 -5.81 12.66
CA LYS A 97 -24.51 -6.52 13.82
C LYS A 97 -24.69 -8.03 13.73
N ASN A 98 -25.84 -8.49 13.28
CA ASN A 98 -26.22 -9.90 13.28
C ASN A 98 -26.22 -10.54 11.88
N LEU A 99 -25.69 -9.88 10.86
CA LEU A 99 -25.59 -10.41 9.51
C LEU A 99 -24.17 -10.28 8.95
N PHE A 100 -23.88 -11.00 7.88
CA PHE A 100 -22.60 -10.93 7.19
C PHE A 100 -22.74 -10.04 5.96
N ARG A 101 -21.95 -8.98 5.87
CA ARG A 101 -21.90 -8.12 4.67
C ARG A 101 -21.32 -8.90 3.50
N PRO A 102 -21.97 -8.94 2.33
CA PRO A 102 -21.46 -9.62 1.14
C PRO A 102 -20.03 -9.14 0.78
N SER A 103 -19.16 -10.07 0.44
CA SER A 103 -17.76 -9.81 0.07
C SER A 103 -16.90 -9.04 1.10
N HIS A 104 -17.42 -8.85 2.32
CA HIS A 104 -16.64 -8.31 3.46
C HIS A 104 -16.07 -9.45 4.31
N ALA A 105 -15.05 -9.14 5.14
CA ALA A 105 -14.39 -10.13 6.00
C ALA A 105 -15.24 -10.64 7.19
N ASP A 106 -16.45 -10.15 7.36
CA ASP A 106 -17.33 -10.48 8.50
C ASP A 106 -17.51 -11.98 8.70
N PHE A 107 -17.83 -12.69 7.62
CA PHE A 107 -18.06 -14.14 7.61
C PHE A 107 -16.80 -14.90 8.04
N THR A 108 -15.68 -14.61 7.42
CA THR A 108 -14.41 -15.32 7.69
C THR A 108 -13.85 -15.03 9.08
N TYR A 109 -13.97 -13.78 9.57
CA TYR A 109 -13.57 -13.42 10.93
C TYR A 109 -14.41 -14.11 11.98
N PHE A 110 -15.74 -14.14 11.79
CA PHE A 110 -16.65 -14.82 12.73
C PHE A 110 -16.34 -16.32 12.81
N HIS A 111 -16.20 -16.99 11.66
CA HIS A 111 -15.93 -18.42 11.65
C HIS A 111 -14.53 -18.78 12.15
N LYS A 112 -13.54 -17.89 11.95
CA LYS A 112 -12.17 -18.15 12.40
C LYS A 112 -12.00 -17.90 13.89
N TYR A 113 -12.57 -16.82 14.42
CA TYR A 113 -12.31 -16.37 15.79
C TYR A 113 -13.47 -16.59 16.75
N GLY A 114 -14.66 -16.97 16.28
CA GLY A 114 -15.88 -17.13 17.08
C GLY A 114 -16.52 -15.82 17.53
N ILE A 115 -15.80 -14.71 17.37
CA ILE A 115 -16.22 -13.34 17.74
C ILE A 115 -15.71 -12.36 16.66
N ARG A 116 -16.48 -11.31 16.42
CA ARG A 116 -16.05 -10.20 15.56
C ARG A 116 -16.46 -8.85 16.16
N ASP A 117 -15.66 -7.84 15.96
CA ASP A 117 -16.10 -6.46 16.13
C ASP A 117 -16.88 -6.03 14.87
N PHE A 118 -18.22 -5.93 14.99
CA PHE A 118 -19.10 -5.54 13.89
C PHE A 118 -18.95 -4.04 13.54
N ARG A 119 -18.41 -3.23 14.46
CA ARG A 119 -18.26 -1.79 14.31
C ARG A 119 -17.16 -1.49 13.27
N GLY A 120 -17.56 -1.20 12.05
CA GLY A 120 -16.65 -0.90 10.94
C GLY A 120 -15.72 -2.03 10.48
N GLY A 121 -15.87 -3.25 11.05
CA GLY A 121 -15.06 -4.42 10.73
C GLY A 121 -13.79 -4.58 11.55
N GLY A 122 -13.60 -3.78 12.60
CA GLY A 122 -12.49 -3.90 13.53
C GLY A 122 -11.13 -3.88 12.82
N ARG A 123 -10.34 -4.94 13.03
CA ARG A 123 -9.00 -5.14 12.44
C ARG A 123 -9.03 -5.39 10.93
N SER A 124 -10.16 -5.87 10.36
CA SER A 124 -10.31 -6.07 8.91
C SER A 124 -10.66 -4.79 8.15
N SER A 125 -10.81 -3.67 8.83
CA SER A 125 -11.10 -2.38 8.23
C SER A 125 -9.89 -1.80 7.52
N ALA A 126 -10.11 -1.10 6.39
CA ALA A 126 -9.07 -0.34 5.70
C ALA A 126 -8.49 0.82 6.55
N ARG A 127 -9.08 1.14 7.71
CA ARG A 127 -8.56 2.11 8.69
C ARG A 127 -7.15 1.76 9.15
N GLU A 128 -6.86 0.48 9.32
CA GLU A 128 -5.55 -0.05 9.73
C GLU A 128 -4.43 0.40 8.79
N SER A 129 -4.71 0.58 7.51
CA SER A 129 -3.71 1.00 6.52
C SER A 129 -3.07 2.38 6.80
N ALA A 130 -3.66 3.22 7.67
CA ALA A 130 -3.04 4.47 8.10
C ALA A 130 -1.70 4.23 8.82
N ILE A 131 -1.62 3.14 9.60
CA ILE A 131 -0.37 2.76 10.27
C ILE A 131 0.70 2.34 9.26
N ARG A 132 0.31 1.66 8.18
CA ARG A 132 1.25 1.27 7.10
C ARG A 132 1.79 2.50 6.37
N VAL A 133 0.96 3.53 6.17
CA VAL A 133 1.40 4.79 5.54
C VAL A 133 2.35 5.55 6.46
N ALA A 134 2.06 5.66 7.75
CA ALA A 134 2.96 6.28 8.70
C ALA A 134 4.33 5.56 8.76
N ALA A 135 4.32 4.22 8.85
CA ALA A 135 5.55 3.41 8.80
C ALA A 135 6.28 3.54 7.46
N GLY A 136 5.54 3.60 6.35
CA GLY A 136 6.08 3.82 5.01
C GLY A 136 6.78 5.18 4.87
N ALA A 137 6.28 6.22 5.55
CA ALA A 137 6.95 7.52 5.58
C ALA A 137 8.32 7.43 6.27
N PHE A 138 8.46 6.72 7.38
CA PHE A 138 9.76 6.45 8.00
C PHE A 138 10.68 5.64 7.07
N ALA A 139 10.15 4.61 6.40
CA ALA A 139 10.92 3.84 5.43
C ALA A 139 11.39 4.71 4.24
N LYS A 140 10.56 5.65 3.75
CA LYS A 140 10.94 6.60 2.71
C LYS A 140 12.06 7.55 3.17
N MET A 141 12.08 7.97 4.44
CA MET A 141 13.18 8.76 4.99
C MET A 141 14.50 7.99 4.91
N LEU A 142 14.53 6.71 5.30
CA LEU A 142 15.71 5.84 5.15
C LEU A 142 16.11 5.68 3.68
N LEU A 143 15.16 5.38 2.80
CA LEU A 143 15.43 5.16 1.38
C LEU A 143 15.95 6.41 0.68
N ARG A 144 15.51 7.60 1.09
CA ARG A 144 15.98 8.89 0.57
C ARG A 144 17.47 9.10 0.82
N GLU A 145 18.01 8.65 1.98
CA GLU A 145 19.46 8.74 2.28
C GLU A 145 20.32 7.96 1.28
N ILE A 146 19.77 6.92 0.68
CA ILE A 146 20.44 6.10 -0.32
C ILE A 146 19.94 6.34 -1.75
N GLY A 147 19.14 7.39 -1.94
CA GLY A 147 18.71 7.86 -3.26
C GLY A 147 17.64 7.00 -3.92
N ILE A 148 16.76 6.34 -3.15
CA ILE A 148 15.61 5.58 -3.67
C ILE A 148 14.33 6.37 -3.42
N VAL A 149 13.47 6.48 -4.45
CA VAL A 149 12.16 7.13 -4.41
C VAL A 149 11.08 6.13 -4.80
N CYS A 150 9.99 6.09 -4.01
CA CYS A 150 8.79 5.33 -4.33
C CYS A 150 7.67 6.28 -4.73
N GLU A 151 6.93 5.95 -5.78
CA GLU A 151 5.85 6.75 -6.35
C GLU A 151 4.67 5.85 -6.72
N SER A 152 3.47 6.40 -6.75
CA SER A 152 2.28 5.68 -7.17
C SER A 152 1.28 6.58 -7.89
N GLY A 153 0.42 5.96 -8.69
CA GLY A 153 -0.72 6.61 -9.33
C GLY A 153 -1.70 5.59 -9.88
N ILE A 154 -2.83 6.08 -10.36
CA ILE A 154 -3.90 5.26 -10.92
C ILE A 154 -3.72 5.15 -12.43
N ILE A 155 -3.73 3.91 -12.93
CA ILE A 155 -3.67 3.63 -14.37
C ILE A 155 -5.01 3.15 -14.93
N LYS A 156 -5.94 2.65 -14.09
CA LYS A 156 -7.22 2.13 -14.59
C LYS A 156 -8.33 2.28 -13.57
N ILE A 157 -9.50 2.77 -13.99
CA ILE A 157 -10.74 2.78 -13.20
C ILE A 157 -11.89 2.32 -14.09
N GLY A 158 -12.62 1.27 -13.67
CA GLY A 158 -13.80 0.80 -14.37
C GLY A 158 -13.58 0.41 -15.83
N GLY A 159 -12.37 -0.05 -16.17
CA GLY A 159 -11.98 -0.40 -17.53
C GLY A 159 -11.38 0.75 -18.36
N ILE A 160 -11.44 2.01 -17.87
CA ILE A 160 -10.81 3.16 -18.50
C ILE A 160 -9.34 3.20 -18.12
N GLU A 161 -8.46 2.98 -19.08
CA GLU A 161 -7.03 2.76 -18.90
C GLU A 161 -6.20 3.97 -19.36
N ALA A 162 -5.19 4.31 -18.59
CA ALA A 162 -4.17 5.29 -18.90
C ALA A 162 -3.35 4.82 -20.13
N LYS A 163 -3.03 5.78 -21.00
CA LYS A 163 -2.17 5.56 -22.16
C LYS A 163 -0.75 6.10 -21.92
N ASN A 164 -0.65 7.09 -21.04
CA ASN A 164 0.59 7.75 -20.64
C ASN A 164 0.73 7.71 -19.11
N TYR A 165 1.96 7.73 -18.62
CA TYR A 165 2.23 7.67 -17.19
C TYR A 165 3.06 8.89 -16.75
N ASP A 166 2.41 9.91 -16.20
CA ASP A 166 3.03 11.07 -15.57
C ASP A 166 2.79 11.10 -14.06
N PHE A 167 3.82 10.78 -13.30
CA PHE A 167 3.75 10.81 -11.84
C PHE A 167 3.69 12.23 -11.26
N ASN A 168 4.12 13.27 -12.02
CA ASN A 168 3.96 14.65 -11.58
C ASN A 168 2.51 15.10 -11.72
N HIS A 169 1.80 14.62 -12.77
CA HIS A 169 0.37 14.84 -12.90
C HIS A 169 -0.40 14.15 -11.76
N ALA A 170 -0.06 12.91 -11.43
CA ALA A 170 -0.71 12.16 -10.34
C ALA A 170 -0.69 12.91 -9.00
N LEU A 171 0.39 13.64 -8.68
CA LEU A 171 0.48 14.45 -7.45
C LEU A 171 -0.50 15.63 -7.42
N LYS A 172 -0.96 16.11 -8.58
CA LYS A 172 -1.92 17.22 -8.74
C LYS A 172 -3.36 16.72 -8.92
N SER A 173 -3.53 15.48 -9.38
CA SER A 173 -4.82 14.85 -9.67
C SER A 173 -5.61 14.55 -8.39
N GLU A 174 -6.91 14.79 -8.40
CA GLU A 174 -7.82 14.46 -7.29
C GLU A 174 -7.94 12.95 -7.05
N ILE A 175 -7.69 12.14 -8.08
CA ILE A 175 -7.78 10.68 -8.06
C ILE A 175 -6.42 10.01 -8.24
N PHE A 176 -5.32 10.77 -8.20
CA PHE A 176 -3.97 10.31 -8.51
C PHE A 176 -3.82 9.66 -9.89
N ALA A 177 -4.59 10.12 -10.89
CA ALA A 177 -4.49 9.65 -12.27
C ALA A 177 -3.08 9.90 -12.82
N LEU A 178 -2.51 8.90 -13.51
CA LEU A 178 -1.23 9.05 -14.21
C LEU A 178 -1.38 9.64 -15.62
N ASP A 179 -2.59 9.68 -16.14
CA ASP A 179 -2.88 10.17 -17.49
C ASP A 179 -3.89 11.31 -17.43
N GLU A 180 -3.44 12.52 -17.76
CA GLU A 180 -4.26 13.73 -17.77
C GLU A 180 -5.43 13.61 -18.77
N ASP A 181 -5.19 13.00 -19.93
CA ASP A 181 -6.20 12.84 -20.99
C ASP A 181 -7.32 11.85 -20.59
N GLN A 182 -7.02 10.88 -19.71
CA GLN A 182 -7.98 9.87 -19.27
C GLN A 182 -8.63 10.21 -17.90
N GLU A 183 -8.12 11.21 -17.16
CA GLU A 183 -8.58 11.52 -15.81
C GLU A 183 -10.07 11.84 -15.74
N GLU A 184 -10.59 12.68 -16.64
CA GLU A 184 -12.01 13.06 -16.63
C GLU A 184 -12.94 11.88 -16.96
N ALA A 185 -12.53 10.98 -17.84
CA ALA A 185 -13.28 9.75 -18.11
C ALA A 185 -13.28 8.81 -16.88
N GLN A 186 -12.15 8.66 -16.19
CA GLN A 186 -12.05 7.91 -14.95
C GLN A 186 -12.90 8.53 -13.83
N LYS A 187 -12.90 9.84 -13.66
CA LYS A 187 -13.78 10.57 -12.71
C LYS A 187 -15.26 10.34 -13.04
N THR A 188 -15.62 10.40 -14.29
CA THR A 188 -17.00 10.14 -14.77
C THR A 188 -17.44 8.71 -14.41
N ALA A 189 -16.57 7.73 -14.58
CA ALA A 189 -16.88 6.34 -14.19
C ALA A 189 -17.16 6.20 -12.69
N ILE A 190 -16.38 6.88 -11.84
CA ILE A 190 -16.62 6.90 -10.38
C ILE A 190 -17.96 7.60 -10.07
N GLN A 191 -18.25 8.74 -10.69
CA GLN A 191 -19.49 9.47 -10.48
C GLN A 191 -20.73 8.65 -10.89
N ASN A 192 -20.63 7.88 -11.98
CA ASN A 192 -21.69 6.98 -12.41
C ASN A 192 -21.92 5.84 -11.41
N ALA A 193 -20.85 5.27 -10.84
CA ALA A 193 -20.97 4.30 -9.77
C ALA A 193 -21.67 4.90 -8.54
N ILE A 194 -21.29 6.11 -8.11
CA ILE A 194 -21.93 6.84 -6.99
C ILE A 194 -23.42 7.07 -7.26
N LYS A 195 -23.80 7.56 -8.47
CA LYS A 195 -25.19 7.80 -8.86
C LYS A 195 -26.04 6.52 -8.82
N ASN A 196 -25.43 5.39 -9.12
CA ASN A 196 -26.07 4.08 -9.09
C ASN A 196 -26.01 3.40 -7.70
N HIS A 197 -25.57 4.11 -6.65
CA HIS A 197 -25.38 3.55 -5.32
C HIS A 197 -24.45 2.35 -5.26
N ASP A 198 -23.43 2.32 -6.11
CA ASP A 198 -22.50 1.24 -6.33
C ASP A 198 -21.05 1.71 -6.11
N SER A 199 -20.11 0.83 -6.35
CA SER A 199 -18.67 1.06 -6.29
C SER A 199 -17.97 0.50 -7.53
N ILE A 200 -16.73 0.93 -7.76
CA ILE A 200 -15.97 0.57 -8.94
C ILE A 200 -14.55 0.16 -8.56
N GLY A 201 -13.99 -0.82 -9.26
CA GLY A 201 -12.60 -1.26 -9.08
C GLY A 201 -11.62 -0.40 -9.86
N GLY A 202 -10.34 -0.58 -9.57
CA GLY A 202 -9.27 0.13 -10.26
C GLY A 202 -7.92 -0.56 -10.14
N VAL A 203 -6.94 -0.06 -10.88
CA VAL A 203 -5.56 -0.53 -10.89
C VAL A 203 -4.62 0.64 -10.58
N ALA A 204 -3.73 0.45 -9.62
CA ALA A 204 -2.66 1.37 -9.31
C ALA A 204 -1.34 0.87 -9.90
N LEU A 205 -0.54 1.78 -10.44
CA LEU A 205 0.86 1.57 -10.80
C LEU A 205 1.72 2.12 -9.66
N ILE A 206 2.64 1.31 -9.18
CA ILE A 206 3.61 1.67 -8.15
C ILE A 206 4.99 1.46 -8.72
N ARG A 207 5.90 2.42 -8.52
CA ARG A 207 7.29 2.24 -8.92
C ARG A 207 8.27 2.64 -7.83
N ALA A 208 9.46 2.04 -7.89
CA ALA A 208 10.64 2.57 -7.24
C ALA A 208 11.70 2.90 -8.29
N ARG A 209 12.33 4.05 -8.13
CA ARG A 209 13.39 4.54 -9.02
C ARG A 209 14.52 5.21 -8.24
N SER A 210 15.64 5.45 -8.91
CA SER A 210 16.66 6.33 -8.36
C SER A 210 16.18 7.79 -8.32
N ALA A 211 16.54 8.50 -7.24
CA ALA A 211 16.30 9.93 -7.10
C ALA A 211 17.17 10.75 -8.09
N LYS A 212 18.30 10.23 -8.52
CA LYS A 212 19.24 10.91 -9.42
C LYS A 212 19.07 10.40 -10.84
N THR A 213 19.01 11.31 -11.79
CA THR A 213 19.01 10.99 -13.22
C THR A 213 20.29 10.22 -13.58
N ASN A 214 20.14 9.17 -14.39
CA ASN A 214 21.23 8.28 -14.83
C ASN A 214 21.91 7.45 -13.72
N GLN A 215 21.35 7.39 -12.53
CA GLN A 215 21.76 6.45 -11.48
C GLN A 215 20.76 5.29 -11.42
N LYS A 216 21.29 4.08 -11.34
CA LYS A 216 20.47 2.87 -11.18
C LYS A 216 20.08 2.65 -9.72
N LEU A 217 19.03 1.87 -9.51
CA LEU A 217 18.73 1.33 -8.21
C LEU A 217 19.85 0.39 -7.74
N PRO A 218 20.00 0.17 -6.43
CA PRO A 218 20.92 -0.87 -5.94
C PRO A 218 20.56 -2.23 -6.55
N ILE A 219 21.59 -2.91 -7.11
CA ILE A 219 21.45 -4.25 -7.68
C ILE A 219 21.59 -5.28 -6.57
N GLY A 220 20.76 -6.34 -6.61
CA GLY A 220 20.85 -7.47 -5.69
C GLY A 220 20.03 -7.33 -4.40
N LEU A 221 19.08 -6.39 -4.33
CA LEU A 221 18.12 -6.33 -3.24
C LEU A 221 17.14 -7.51 -3.34
N GLY A 222 17.03 -8.31 -2.29
CA GLY A 222 16.25 -9.55 -2.27
C GLY A 222 17.14 -10.78 -2.19
N GLN A 223 16.55 -11.96 -2.35
CA GLN A 223 17.23 -13.26 -2.27
C GLN A 223 16.77 -14.17 -3.42
N GLY A 224 17.60 -15.13 -3.80
CA GLY A 224 17.29 -16.01 -4.95
C GLY A 224 16.14 -16.98 -4.74
N LEU A 225 15.72 -17.28 -3.48
CA LEU A 225 14.69 -18.28 -3.17
C LEU A 225 13.63 -17.76 -2.20
N TYR A 226 13.81 -17.94 -0.90
CA TYR A 226 12.74 -17.78 0.11
C TYR A 226 12.42 -16.33 0.51
N ALA A 227 13.19 -15.36 0.05
CA ALA A 227 12.95 -13.93 0.26
C ALA A 227 13.16 -13.15 -1.05
N LYS A 228 12.66 -13.68 -2.14
CA LYS A 228 12.64 -13.00 -3.43
C LYS A 228 11.97 -11.64 -3.30
N LEU A 229 12.52 -10.62 -3.96
CA LEU A 229 12.00 -9.26 -3.92
C LEU A 229 10.57 -9.19 -4.46
N ASP A 230 10.32 -9.80 -5.63
CA ASP A 230 9.00 -9.89 -6.25
C ASP A 230 7.97 -10.58 -5.31
N ALA A 231 8.37 -11.70 -4.68
CA ALA A 231 7.52 -12.41 -3.74
C ALA A 231 7.20 -11.58 -2.48
N LYS A 232 8.18 -10.84 -1.94
CA LYS A 232 7.96 -9.97 -0.78
C LYS A 232 7.10 -8.75 -1.10
N ILE A 233 7.27 -8.18 -2.28
CA ILE A 233 6.40 -7.12 -2.80
C ILE A 233 4.97 -7.66 -2.94
N ALA A 234 4.79 -8.80 -3.62
CA ALA A 234 3.48 -9.40 -3.82
C ALA A 234 2.80 -9.77 -2.48
N GLU A 235 3.53 -10.34 -1.51
CA GLU A 235 3.04 -10.65 -0.16
C GLU A 235 2.53 -9.39 0.55
N ALA A 236 3.31 -8.30 0.53
CA ALA A 236 2.94 -7.03 1.17
C ALA A 236 1.69 -6.43 0.52
N MET A 237 1.64 -6.37 -0.82
CA MET A 237 0.51 -5.81 -1.58
C MET A 237 -0.76 -6.66 -1.43
N MET A 238 -0.66 -8.00 -1.54
CA MET A 238 -1.80 -8.91 -1.33
C MET A 238 -2.31 -8.88 0.11
N GLY A 239 -1.48 -8.47 1.07
CA GLY A 239 -1.87 -8.22 2.45
C GLY A 239 -2.71 -6.95 2.64
N LEU A 240 -2.91 -6.13 1.60
CA LEU A 240 -3.78 -4.95 1.65
C LEU A 240 -5.23 -5.32 1.31
N ASN A 241 -6.15 -4.79 2.11
CA ASN A 241 -7.59 -5.02 1.93
C ASN A 241 -8.06 -4.58 0.53
N GLY A 242 -8.79 -5.46 -0.15
CA GLY A 242 -9.36 -5.18 -1.47
C GLY A 242 -8.44 -5.51 -2.65
N VAL A 243 -7.17 -5.79 -2.45
CA VAL A 243 -6.26 -6.26 -3.50
C VAL A 243 -6.64 -7.68 -3.93
N LYS A 244 -6.63 -7.94 -5.25
CA LYS A 244 -7.00 -9.23 -5.86
C LYS A 244 -5.96 -9.78 -6.81
N ALA A 245 -5.06 -8.91 -7.34
CA ALA A 245 -3.91 -9.33 -8.12
C ALA A 245 -2.76 -8.34 -7.96
N VAL A 246 -1.54 -8.84 -8.13
CA VAL A 246 -0.29 -8.07 -8.16
C VAL A 246 0.52 -8.55 -9.34
N GLU A 247 1.00 -7.63 -10.16
CA GLU A 247 1.84 -7.90 -11.31
C GLU A 247 3.19 -7.21 -11.15
N ILE A 248 4.26 -7.84 -11.59
CA ILE A 248 5.62 -7.29 -11.63
C ILE A 248 6.02 -7.16 -13.10
N GLY A 249 6.44 -5.97 -13.52
CA GLY A 249 6.75 -5.69 -14.92
C GLY A 249 5.55 -5.88 -15.85
N GLU A 250 5.72 -6.67 -16.91
CA GLU A 250 4.63 -7.01 -17.84
C GLU A 250 3.51 -7.82 -17.20
N GLY A 251 3.81 -8.50 -16.07
CA GLY A 251 2.78 -9.24 -15.33
C GLY A 251 2.14 -10.33 -16.14
N VAL A 252 0.80 -10.33 -16.23
CA VAL A 252 0.03 -11.39 -16.94
C VAL A 252 0.28 -11.38 -18.45
N GLU A 253 0.57 -10.23 -19.05
CA GLU A 253 0.85 -10.09 -20.48
C GLU A 253 2.11 -10.84 -20.88
N SER A 254 3.07 -11.06 -19.98
CA SER A 254 4.26 -11.87 -20.24
C SER A 254 3.97 -13.28 -20.74
N SER A 255 2.81 -13.83 -20.35
CA SER A 255 2.38 -15.17 -20.78
C SER A 255 1.97 -15.25 -22.27
N LEU A 256 1.76 -14.13 -22.92
CA LEU A 256 1.41 -14.00 -24.33
C LEU A 256 2.63 -13.80 -25.23
N LEU A 257 3.79 -13.48 -24.62
CA LEU A 257 5.03 -13.15 -25.34
C LEU A 257 5.91 -14.39 -25.55
N LYS A 258 6.70 -14.36 -26.61
CA LYS A 258 7.80 -15.31 -26.80
C LYS A 258 9.03 -14.84 -26.01
N GLY A 259 9.91 -15.76 -25.67
CA GLY A 259 11.18 -15.42 -24.99
C GLY A 259 11.99 -14.36 -25.69
N SER A 260 12.02 -14.36 -27.04
CA SER A 260 12.69 -13.35 -27.86
C SER A 260 12.05 -11.95 -27.80
N GLU A 261 10.79 -11.89 -27.42
CA GLU A 261 10.00 -10.63 -27.26
C GLU A 261 10.06 -10.12 -25.81
N TYR A 262 10.15 -11.03 -24.85
CA TYR A 262 10.15 -10.71 -23.42
C TYR A 262 11.54 -10.44 -22.83
N ASN A 263 12.61 -11.07 -23.37
CA ASN A 263 13.94 -10.96 -22.77
C ASN A 263 14.45 -9.53 -22.79
N ASP A 264 14.83 -9.02 -21.62
CA ASP A 264 15.48 -7.73 -21.45
C ASP A 264 16.92 -7.83 -21.91
N LEU A 265 17.20 -7.41 -23.16
CA LEU A 265 18.53 -7.41 -23.76
C LEU A 265 19.42 -6.36 -23.08
N MET A 266 20.75 -6.53 -23.18
CA MET A 266 21.72 -5.66 -22.55
C MET A 266 22.78 -5.17 -23.57
N ASP A 267 23.20 -3.93 -23.34
CA ASP A 267 24.42 -3.38 -23.95
C ASP A 267 25.38 -2.88 -22.86
N GLN A 268 26.42 -2.15 -23.28
CA GLN A 268 27.41 -1.57 -22.36
C GLN A 268 26.83 -0.53 -21.40
N LYS A 269 25.63 0.04 -21.67
CA LYS A 269 24.95 1.03 -20.85
C LYS A 269 23.95 0.40 -19.89
N GLY A 270 23.55 -0.86 -20.08
CA GLY A 270 22.63 -1.61 -19.24
C GLY A 270 21.52 -2.29 -20.04
N PHE A 271 20.35 -2.44 -19.42
CA PHE A 271 19.20 -3.06 -20.05
C PHE A 271 18.57 -2.14 -21.11
N LEU A 272 18.12 -2.73 -22.23
CA LEU A 272 17.48 -2.03 -23.34
C LEU A 272 15.94 -1.97 -23.18
N SER A 273 15.41 -2.79 -22.28
CA SER A 273 13.99 -2.87 -21.91
C SER A 273 13.85 -3.21 -20.41
N ASN A 274 12.64 -3.21 -19.90
CA ASN A 274 12.36 -3.55 -18.48
C ASN A 274 11.08 -4.38 -18.35
N HIS A 275 10.91 -5.40 -19.20
CA HIS A 275 9.75 -6.31 -19.15
C HIS A 275 9.67 -7.06 -17.82
N SER A 276 10.82 -7.37 -17.22
CA SER A 276 10.92 -8.03 -15.91
C SER A 276 10.58 -7.10 -14.74
N GLY A 277 10.31 -5.81 -14.98
CA GLY A 277 9.91 -4.85 -13.96
C GLY A 277 10.93 -4.64 -12.85
N GLY A 278 12.23 -4.61 -13.21
CA GLY A 278 13.33 -4.33 -12.27
C GLY A 278 13.76 -5.52 -11.42
N VAL A 279 13.24 -6.74 -11.65
CA VAL A 279 13.54 -7.92 -10.83
C VAL A 279 13.95 -9.10 -11.68
N LEU A 280 15.16 -9.63 -11.45
CA LEU A 280 15.67 -10.84 -12.06
C LEU A 280 16.12 -11.84 -11.00
N GLY A 281 15.71 -13.10 -11.13
CA GLY A 281 16.07 -14.15 -10.19
C GLY A 281 15.62 -13.89 -8.73
N GLY A 282 14.66 -13.01 -8.54
CA GLY A 282 14.16 -12.59 -7.21
C GLY A 282 14.96 -11.45 -6.56
N MET A 283 15.82 -10.78 -7.32
CA MET A 283 16.65 -9.66 -6.87
C MET A 283 16.50 -8.46 -7.81
N SER A 284 16.68 -7.24 -7.29
CA SER A 284 16.69 -6.05 -8.12
C SER A 284 17.84 -6.09 -9.13
N ASN A 285 17.60 -5.64 -10.36
CA ASN A 285 18.55 -5.63 -11.46
C ASN A 285 19.15 -4.24 -11.77
N GLY A 286 18.71 -3.22 -11.01
CA GLY A 286 19.16 -1.84 -11.18
C GLY A 286 18.19 -0.94 -11.94
N GLU A 287 17.26 -1.50 -12.70
CA GLU A 287 16.19 -0.77 -13.37
C GLU A 287 15.07 -0.39 -12.41
N GLU A 288 14.12 0.44 -12.87
CA GLU A 288 12.93 0.79 -12.08
C GLU A 288 12.13 -0.47 -11.71
N ILE A 289 11.72 -0.57 -10.45
CA ILE A 289 10.80 -1.62 -10.02
C ILE A 289 9.39 -1.17 -10.35
N ILE A 290 8.68 -1.94 -11.17
CA ILE A 290 7.36 -1.63 -11.70
C ILE A 290 6.35 -2.67 -11.22
N ILE A 291 5.25 -2.20 -10.59
CA ILE A 291 4.24 -3.06 -9.98
C ILE A 291 2.86 -2.53 -10.34
N LYS A 292 1.95 -3.43 -10.79
CA LYS A 292 0.52 -3.12 -10.96
C LYS A 292 -0.27 -3.82 -9.86
N VAL A 293 -1.14 -3.09 -9.18
CA VAL A 293 -1.96 -3.63 -8.08
C VAL A 293 -3.44 -3.43 -8.39
N HIS A 294 -4.18 -4.55 -8.44
CA HIS A 294 -5.58 -4.58 -8.83
C HIS A 294 -6.48 -4.62 -7.61
N PHE A 295 -7.39 -3.67 -7.54
CA PHE A 295 -8.36 -3.53 -6.46
C PHE A 295 -9.75 -3.91 -6.93
N LYS A 296 -10.43 -4.78 -6.17
CA LYS A 296 -11.86 -5.04 -6.38
C LYS A 296 -12.70 -3.80 -6.01
N PRO A 297 -13.94 -3.70 -6.50
CA PRO A 297 -14.89 -2.72 -5.98
C PRO A 297 -15.08 -2.85 -4.46
N THR A 298 -15.36 -1.74 -3.80
CA THR A 298 -15.67 -1.74 -2.36
C THR A 298 -16.95 -2.55 -2.12
N PRO A 299 -16.95 -3.54 -1.21
CA PRO A 299 -18.13 -4.40 -1.01
C PRO A 299 -19.30 -3.67 -0.35
N SER A 300 -19.04 -2.54 0.28
CA SER A 300 -20.03 -1.72 0.97
C SER A 300 -20.72 -0.78 -0.01
N ILE A 301 -21.83 -1.22 -0.60
CA ILE A 301 -22.66 -0.45 -1.53
C ILE A 301 -24.03 -0.15 -0.92
N PHE A 302 -24.76 0.82 -1.48
CA PHE A 302 -26.07 1.26 -1.00
C PHE A 302 -27.24 0.62 -1.75
N GLN A 303 -26.99 -0.59 -2.28
CA GLN A 303 -28.02 -1.43 -2.89
C GLN A 303 -28.36 -2.59 -1.96
N PRO A 304 -29.64 -3.08 -1.95
CA PRO A 304 -30.02 -4.28 -1.23
C PRO A 304 -29.24 -5.50 -1.76
N GLN A 305 -28.70 -6.31 -0.86
CA GLN A 305 -27.91 -7.50 -1.22
C GLN A 305 -28.38 -8.69 -0.39
N GLN A 306 -28.55 -9.85 -1.03
CA GLN A 306 -28.86 -11.11 -0.36
C GLN A 306 -27.65 -11.59 0.46
N THR A 307 -27.90 -12.05 1.69
CA THR A 307 -26.88 -12.59 2.59
C THR A 307 -27.51 -13.55 3.61
N ILE A 308 -26.74 -13.94 4.61
CA ILE A 308 -27.22 -14.70 5.77
C ILE A 308 -26.90 -13.98 7.09
N ASP A 309 -27.71 -14.26 8.10
CA ASP A 309 -27.44 -13.84 9.47
C ASP A 309 -26.42 -14.77 10.16
N ILE A 310 -26.02 -14.43 11.40
CA ILE A 310 -25.10 -15.25 12.21
C ILE A 310 -25.63 -16.63 12.59
N LYS A 311 -26.95 -16.89 12.38
CA LYS A 311 -27.59 -18.19 12.62
C LYS A 311 -27.77 -19.01 11.32
N GLY A 312 -27.38 -18.44 10.16
CA GLY A 312 -27.50 -19.07 8.86
C GLY A 312 -28.83 -18.84 8.15
N ASN A 313 -29.72 -17.98 8.64
CA ASN A 313 -30.97 -17.65 7.96
C ASN A 313 -30.74 -16.65 6.85
N GLU A 314 -31.41 -16.82 5.72
CA GLU A 314 -31.38 -15.87 4.59
C GLU A 314 -31.97 -14.53 5.01
N CYS A 315 -31.31 -13.45 4.63
CA CYS A 315 -31.76 -12.09 4.92
C CYS A 315 -31.21 -11.09 3.89
N GLU A 316 -31.70 -9.87 3.91
CA GLU A 316 -31.25 -8.77 3.08
C GLU A 316 -30.32 -7.86 3.89
N CYS A 317 -29.22 -7.46 3.26
CA CYS A 317 -28.29 -6.48 3.76
C CYS A 317 -28.42 -5.18 2.96
N LEU A 318 -28.84 -4.09 3.61
CA LEU A 318 -28.76 -2.74 3.06
C LEU A 318 -27.83 -1.91 3.94
N LEU A 319 -26.69 -1.53 3.40
CA LEU A 319 -25.70 -0.77 4.14
C LEU A 319 -26.07 0.71 4.22
N LYS A 320 -25.70 1.29 5.35
CA LYS A 320 -25.72 2.73 5.61
C LYS A 320 -24.30 3.16 5.98
N GLY A 321 -23.96 4.43 5.83
CA GLY A 321 -22.66 4.93 6.24
C GLY A 321 -21.86 5.57 5.10
N ARG A 322 -20.54 5.65 5.26
CA ARG A 322 -19.64 6.40 4.38
C ARG A 322 -18.54 5.47 3.88
N HIS A 323 -18.57 5.15 2.59
CA HIS A 323 -17.66 4.19 1.96
C HIS A 323 -16.92 4.84 0.78
N ASP A 324 -15.77 4.28 0.43
CA ASP A 324 -15.04 4.71 -0.78
C ASP A 324 -15.77 4.18 -2.03
N PRO A 325 -16.10 5.02 -3.00
CA PRO A 325 -16.64 4.55 -4.29
C PRO A 325 -15.58 3.80 -5.11
N CYS A 326 -14.31 4.17 -4.97
CA CYS A 326 -13.17 3.46 -5.56
C CYS A 326 -12.01 3.38 -4.56
N ILE A 327 -11.77 2.20 -4.01
CA ILE A 327 -10.73 2.00 -2.98
C ILE A 327 -9.31 2.13 -3.57
N ALA A 328 -9.11 1.92 -4.88
CA ALA A 328 -7.80 1.96 -5.53
C ALA A 328 -7.11 3.32 -5.33
N ILE A 329 -7.86 4.43 -5.31
CA ILE A 329 -7.32 5.78 -5.17
C ILE A 329 -6.50 5.91 -3.89
N ARG A 330 -7.07 5.55 -2.75
CA ARG A 330 -6.37 5.58 -1.45
C ARG A 330 -5.41 4.39 -1.30
N GLY A 331 -5.76 3.28 -1.93
CA GLY A 331 -4.96 2.06 -1.96
C GLY A 331 -3.60 2.27 -2.63
N SER A 332 -3.50 3.14 -3.65
CA SER A 332 -2.22 3.44 -4.32
C SER A 332 -1.18 4.01 -3.36
N VAL A 333 -1.58 4.93 -2.48
CA VAL A 333 -0.70 5.53 -1.46
C VAL A 333 -0.25 4.49 -0.43
N VAL A 334 -1.13 3.55 -0.06
CA VAL A 334 -0.77 2.46 0.86
C VAL A 334 0.21 1.50 0.18
N CYS A 335 0.00 1.16 -1.08
CA CYS A 335 0.91 0.30 -1.84
C CYS A 335 2.30 0.93 -2.00
N GLU A 336 2.38 2.23 -2.28
CA GLU A 336 3.63 2.99 -2.30
C GLU A 336 4.40 2.90 -0.98
N SER A 337 3.68 3.04 0.14
CA SER A 337 4.22 2.90 1.49
C SER A 337 4.69 1.48 1.79
N LEU A 338 3.96 0.47 1.33
CA LEU A 338 4.33 -0.94 1.46
C LEU A 338 5.57 -1.27 0.63
N LEU A 339 5.69 -0.72 -0.59
CA LEU A 339 6.91 -0.87 -1.39
C LEU A 339 8.12 -0.27 -0.66
N ALA A 340 7.97 0.92 -0.08
CA ALA A 340 9.04 1.55 0.70
C ALA A 340 9.48 0.68 1.89
N LEU A 341 8.54 0.09 2.63
CA LEU A 341 8.84 -0.82 3.75
C LEU A 341 9.59 -2.07 3.28
N VAL A 342 9.14 -2.70 2.17
CA VAL A 342 9.81 -3.88 1.62
C VAL A 342 11.22 -3.54 1.15
N LEU A 343 11.41 -2.43 0.42
CA LEU A 343 12.73 -2.05 -0.08
C LEU A 343 13.68 -1.69 1.06
N ALA A 344 13.22 -0.96 2.07
CA ALA A 344 14.02 -0.64 3.25
C ALA A 344 14.46 -1.91 4.00
N ASP A 345 13.57 -2.90 4.17
CA ASP A 345 13.90 -4.21 4.75
C ASP A 345 14.95 -4.94 3.90
N MET A 346 14.80 -4.95 2.55
CA MET A 346 15.75 -5.60 1.65
C MET A 346 17.12 -4.90 1.61
N VAL A 347 17.15 -3.58 1.72
CA VAL A 347 18.40 -2.80 1.84
C VAL A 347 19.16 -3.20 3.09
N LEU A 348 18.51 -3.26 4.23
CA LEU A 348 19.13 -3.67 5.50
C LEU A 348 19.58 -5.14 5.45
N LEU A 349 18.78 -6.02 4.86
CA LEU A 349 19.15 -7.43 4.66
C LEU A 349 20.39 -7.56 3.79
N ASN A 350 20.57 -6.69 2.77
CA ASN A 350 21.67 -6.76 1.84
C ASN A 350 23.05 -6.42 2.46
N LEU A 351 23.08 -5.72 3.61
CA LEU A 351 24.33 -5.38 4.30
C LEU A 351 25.16 -6.59 4.71
N THR A 352 24.55 -7.75 4.83
CA THR A 352 25.23 -9.02 5.18
C THR A 352 25.62 -9.88 3.96
N SER A 353 25.37 -9.40 2.73
CA SER A 353 25.51 -10.22 1.51
C SER A 353 26.95 -10.39 1.04
N LYS A 354 27.86 -9.47 1.38
CA LYS A 354 29.27 -9.51 0.99
C LYS A 354 30.18 -9.25 2.18
N ILE A 355 31.27 -10.01 2.25
CA ILE A 355 32.28 -9.81 3.30
C ILE A 355 32.92 -8.42 3.25
N GLU A 356 33.03 -7.84 2.06
CA GLU A 356 33.57 -6.49 1.87
C GLU A 356 32.74 -5.44 2.61
N TYR A 357 31.40 -5.58 2.65
CA TYR A 357 30.54 -4.67 3.40
C TYR A 357 30.84 -4.71 4.91
N LEU A 358 31.05 -5.91 5.45
CA LEU A 358 31.42 -6.07 6.86
C LEU A 358 32.82 -5.51 7.14
N LYS A 359 33.78 -5.72 6.21
CA LYS A 359 35.14 -5.17 6.35
C LYS A 359 35.12 -3.64 6.34
N THR A 360 34.35 -2.99 5.46
CA THR A 360 34.20 -1.54 5.44
C THR A 360 33.69 -1.02 6.79
N ILE A 361 32.70 -1.68 7.39
CA ILE A 361 32.12 -1.25 8.67
C ILE A 361 33.09 -1.45 9.85
N TYR A 362 33.85 -2.57 9.89
CA TYR A 362 34.62 -2.96 11.06
C TYR A 362 36.13 -2.76 10.97
N ASN A 363 36.68 -2.49 9.78
CA ASN A 363 38.14 -2.32 9.58
C ASN A 363 38.54 -0.87 9.28
N GLU A 364 37.59 0.06 9.12
CA GLU A 364 37.87 1.50 8.91
C GLU A 364 37.97 2.30 10.24
N ASN A 365 38.25 1.61 11.37
CA ASN A 365 38.49 2.25 12.69
C ASN A 365 39.99 2.24 13.01
#